data_d20e3dbd9d9dfeb49f4746e738fcf2fb
#
_entry.id   d20e3dbd9d9dfeb49f4746e738fcf2fb
#
_cell.length_a   1.000
_cell.length_b   1.000
_cell.length_c   1.000
_cell.angle_alpha   90.00
_cell.angle_beta   90.00
_cell.angle_gamma   90.00
#
_symmetry.space_group_name_H-M   'P 1'
#
loop_
_entity.id
_entity.type
_entity.pdbx_description
1 polymer ?
#
loop_
_entity_poly.entity_id
_entity_poly.type
_entity_poly.pdbx_seq_one_letter_code
_entity_poly.pdbx_strand_id
1 'polypeptide(L)'
;RNFIGMGAAVYVFDQNLSRLRTLDHHFQGKLVTMVSHEFNLEKVCTFADVLVGAILVPGQRTPVVISREMVKSMRKRSIIIYLSIDHVGCIETSRPTTHSNPTYLEEGILHYCVPNMTGVLGRTATHAMNNACWPYVRLIAAVGLEKALETNPSLERGLYTHQGEIVHPYLRDSLEGRI
;
A
#
# COMPACT_ATOMS: atom_id res chain seq x y z
N ARG A 1 -2.10 8.95 -12.59
CA ARG A 1 -2.87 9.64 -13.65
C ARG A 1 -3.48 10.94 -13.14
N ASN A 2 -4.22 10.90 -12.04
CA ASN A 2 -4.93 12.10 -11.54
C ASN A 2 -3.99 13.26 -11.24
N PHE A 3 -2.89 13.04 -10.52
CA PHE A 3 -1.90 14.09 -10.24
C PHE A 3 -1.29 14.68 -11.53
N ILE A 4 -0.93 13.83 -12.50
CA ILE A 4 -0.44 14.28 -13.81
C ILE A 4 -1.52 15.10 -14.53
N GLY A 5 -2.76 14.63 -14.52
CA GLY A 5 -3.89 15.34 -15.13
C GLY A 5 -4.18 16.70 -14.49
N MET A 6 -3.80 16.90 -13.25
CA MET A 6 -3.88 18.18 -12.51
C MET A 6 -2.63 19.06 -12.71
N GLY A 7 -1.67 18.63 -13.52
CA GLY A 7 -0.45 19.39 -13.82
C GLY A 7 0.68 19.24 -12.79
N ALA A 8 0.59 18.26 -11.89
CA ALA A 8 1.65 18.00 -10.91
C ALA A 8 2.87 17.34 -11.56
N ALA A 9 4.08 17.70 -11.13
CA ALA A 9 5.29 16.94 -11.37
C ALA A 9 5.28 15.68 -10.50
N VAL A 10 5.21 14.49 -11.12
CA VAL A 10 5.06 13.23 -10.40
C VAL A 10 6.35 12.43 -10.43
N TYR A 11 6.83 12.05 -9.25
CA TYR A 11 7.98 11.17 -9.05
C TYR A 11 7.47 9.81 -8.53
N VAL A 12 7.89 8.72 -9.15
CA VAL A 12 7.49 7.36 -8.76
C VAL A 12 8.71 6.55 -8.39
N PHE A 13 8.65 5.92 -7.23
CA PHE A 13 9.70 5.08 -6.67
C PHE A 13 9.27 3.63 -6.61
N ASP A 14 10.10 2.73 -7.07
CA ASP A 14 9.98 1.28 -6.88
C ASP A 14 11.38 0.66 -6.88
N GLN A 15 11.55 -0.50 -6.26
CA GLN A 15 12.77 -1.29 -6.35
C GLN A 15 12.81 -2.11 -7.65
N ASN A 16 11.66 -2.37 -8.24
CA ASN A 16 11.52 -3.18 -9.46
C ASN A 16 11.67 -2.33 -10.72
N LEU A 17 12.82 -2.45 -11.37
CA LEU A 17 13.14 -1.73 -12.62
C LEU A 17 12.16 -2.03 -13.76
N SER A 18 11.62 -3.25 -13.84
CA SER A 18 10.63 -3.60 -14.87
C SER A 18 9.34 -2.83 -14.68
N ARG A 19 8.87 -2.66 -13.44
CA ARG A 19 7.70 -1.82 -13.14
C ARG A 19 7.96 -0.36 -13.49
N LEU A 20 9.12 0.17 -13.14
CA LEU A 20 9.49 1.54 -13.46
C LEU A 20 9.52 1.77 -14.98
N ARG A 21 10.13 0.87 -15.77
CA ARG A 21 10.14 0.93 -17.25
C ARG A 21 8.73 0.87 -17.83
N THR A 22 7.87 -0.01 -17.32
CA THR A 22 6.48 -0.13 -17.75
C THR A 22 5.72 1.17 -17.51
N LEU A 23 5.92 1.80 -16.34
CA LEU A 23 5.30 3.09 -16.03
C LEU A 23 5.81 4.21 -16.93
N ASP A 24 7.13 4.31 -17.11
CA ASP A 24 7.74 5.32 -17.97
C ASP A 24 7.21 5.23 -19.41
N HIS A 25 7.19 4.03 -19.97
CA HIS A 25 6.63 3.77 -21.30
C HIS A 25 5.13 4.12 -21.38
N HIS A 26 4.34 3.71 -20.38
CA HIS A 26 2.89 3.97 -20.34
C HIS A 26 2.55 5.46 -20.25
N PHE A 27 3.34 6.22 -19.49
CA PHE A 27 3.13 7.66 -19.30
C PHE A 27 3.96 8.54 -20.22
N GLN A 28 4.77 7.96 -21.12
CA GLN A 28 5.51 8.66 -22.16
C GLN A 28 6.34 9.85 -21.63
N GLY A 29 7.08 9.63 -20.55
CA GLY A 29 7.92 10.65 -19.93
C GLY A 29 7.18 11.74 -19.14
N LYS A 30 5.87 11.60 -18.93
CA LYS A 30 5.08 12.57 -18.11
C LYS A 30 5.27 12.41 -16.61
N LEU A 31 6.10 11.46 -16.19
CA LEU A 31 6.50 11.26 -14.80
C LEU A 31 7.99 10.92 -14.73
N VAL A 32 8.58 11.11 -13.56
CA VAL A 32 9.97 10.73 -13.29
C VAL A 32 9.98 9.42 -12.53
N THR A 33 10.66 8.40 -13.06
CA THR A 33 10.86 7.12 -12.40
C THR A 33 12.22 7.07 -11.70
N MET A 34 12.26 6.62 -10.47
CA MET A 34 13.48 6.51 -9.69
C MET A 34 13.53 5.20 -8.91
N VAL A 35 14.72 4.63 -8.78
CA VAL A 35 14.91 3.48 -7.88
C VAL A 35 14.75 3.93 -6.44
N SER A 36 13.95 3.18 -5.69
CA SER A 36 13.69 3.43 -4.28
C SER A 36 14.91 3.01 -3.45
N HIS A 37 15.78 3.97 -3.15
CA HIS A 37 16.85 3.85 -2.16
C HIS A 37 16.98 5.17 -1.37
N GLU A 38 17.63 5.09 -0.23
CA GLU A 38 17.67 6.16 0.78
C GLU A 38 18.04 7.52 0.19
N PHE A 39 19.14 7.64 -0.51
CA PHE A 39 19.60 8.90 -1.11
C PHE A 39 18.56 9.56 -2.02
N ASN A 40 17.87 8.78 -2.86
CA ASN A 40 16.85 9.33 -3.76
C ASN A 40 15.62 9.79 -2.98
N LEU A 41 15.21 9.04 -1.95
CA LEU A 41 14.07 9.39 -1.09
C LEU A 41 14.36 10.64 -0.28
N GLU A 42 15.52 10.74 0.37
CA GLU A 42 15.97 11.94 1.07
C GLU A 42 15.90 13.18 0.18
N LYS A 43 16.52 13.09 -1.01
CA LYS A 43 16.54 14.19 -1.97
C LYS A 43 15.14 14.66 -2.35
N VAL A 44 14.22 13.74 -2.63
CA VAL A 44 12.86 14.11 -3.05
C VAL A 44 12.04 14.65 -1.88
N CYS A 45 12.22 14.14 -0.68
CA CYS A 45 11.55 14.67 0.52
C CYS A 45 11.80 16.16 0.70
N THR A 46 12.98 16.68 0.37
CA THR A 46 13.29 18.12 0.58
C THR A 46 12.45 19.08 -0.27
N PHE A 47 11.85 18.62 -1.36
CA PHE A 47 11.05 19.47 -2.26
C PHE A 47 9.64 18.97 -2.54
N ALA A 48 9.27 17.79 -2.09
CA ALA A 48 7.93 17.24 -2.28
C ALA A 48 6.88 18.06 -1.53
N ASP A 49 5.80 18.42 -2.23
CA ASP A 49 4.62 19.05 -1.62
C ASP A 49 3.65 17.97 -1.11
N VAL A 50 3.59 16.81 -1.80
CA VAL A 50 2.77 15.66 -1.39
C VAL A 50 3.60 14.39 -1.50
N LEU A 51 3.69 13.63 -0.41
CA LEU A 51 4.29 12.31 -0.37
C LEU A 51 3.19 11.25 -0.21
N VAL A 52 3.19 10.25 -1.09
CA VAL A 52 2.21 9.15 -1.04
C VAL A 52 2.93 7.84 -0.72
N GLY A 53 2.65 7.29 0.45
CA GLY A 53 3.09 5.95 0.86
C GLY A 53 2.13 4.89 0.33
N ALA A 54 2.61 4.00 -0.54
CA ALA A 54 1.81 2.95 -1.16
C ALA A 54 2.57 1.61 -1.27
N ILE A 55 3.56 1.40 -0.41
CA ILE A 55 4.34 0.16 -0.39
C ILE A 55 3.47 -0.94 0.23
N LEU A 56 3.35 -2.04 -0.48
CA LEU A 56 2.68 -3.25 -0.02
C LEU A 56 3.61 -4.44 -0.21
N VAL A 57 3.93 -5.11 0.87
CA VAL A 57 4.60 -6.42 0.85
C VAL A 57 3.53 -7.45 1.23
N PRO A 58 3.06 -8.28 0.29
CA PRO A 58 1.99 -9.22 0.57
C PRO A 58 2.32 -10.15 1.74
N GLY A 59 1.44 -10.20 2.73
CA GLY A 59 1.60 -11.03 3.92
C GLY A 59 2.71 -10.60 4.89
N GLN A 60 3.35 -9.45 4.70
CA GLN A 60 4.44 -8.98 5.56
C GLN A 60 4.22 -7.54 6.01
N ARG A 61 4.85 -7.19 7.14
CA ARG A 61 4.92 -5.80 7.59
C ARG A 61 5.77 -5.00 6.62
N THR A 62 5.29 -3.84 6.23
CA THR A 62 6.03 -2.94 5.33
C THR A 62 7.26 -2.37 6.05
N PRO A 63 8.46 -2.42 5.45
CA PRO A 63 9.65 -1.81 6.04
C PRO A 63 9.52 -0.29 6.08
N VAL A 64 10.16 0.34 7.07
CA VAL A 64 10.30 1.80 7.12
C VAL A 64 11.25 2.22 5.99
N VAL A 65 10.76 3.06 5.09
CA VAL A 65 11.56 3.63 3.98
C VAL A 65 11.66 5.15 4.05
N ILE A 66 10.73 5.80 4.76
CA ILE A 66 10.75 7.23 5.04
C ILE A 66 10.97 7.41 6.54
N SER A 67 12.16 7.85 6.91
CA SER A 67 12.53 8.11 8.29
C SER A 67 11.91 9.42 8.81
N ARG A 68 11.89 9.59 10.13
CA ARG A 68 11.48 10.84 10.79
C ARG A 68 12.34 12.03 10.31
N GLU A 69 13.62 11.83 10.06
CA GLU A 69 14.51 12.87 9.58
C GLU A 69 14.16 13.32 8.15
N MET A 70 13.79 12.38 7.27
CA MET A 70 13.27 12.72 5.94
C MET A 70 11.97 13.50 6.04
N VAL A 71 11.06 13.15 6.95
CA VAL A 71 9.82 13.91 7.18
C VAL A 71 10.13 15.32 7.67
N LYS A 72 11.06 15.50 8.61
CA LYS A 72 11.51 16.82 9.07
C LYS A 72 12.09 17.69 7.95
N SER A 73 12.73 17.08 6.95
CA SER A 73 13.32 17.78 5.80
C SER A 73 12.28 18.29 4.80
N MET A 74 11.04 17.78 4.86
CA MET A 74 9.97 18.22 3.97
C MET A 74 9.61 19.68 4.19
N ARG A 75 9.09 20.31 3.14
CA ARG A 75 8.61 21.68 3.23
C ARG A 75 7.45 21.78 4.22
N LYS A 76 7.44 22.82 5.03
CA LYS A 76 6.29 23.10 5.91
C LYS A 76 5.01 23.21 5.10
N ARG A 77 3.92 22.64 5.59
CA ARG A 77 2.62 22.50 4.92
C ARG A 77 2.56 21.45 3.81
N SER A 78 3.61 20.64 3.63
CA SER A 78 3.52 19.44 2.82
C SER A 78 2.56 18.43 3.45
N ILE A 79 2.09 17.50 2.63
CA ILE A 79 1.11 16.51 3.02
C ILE A 79 1.67 15.11 2.82
N ILE A 80 1.48 14.25 3.78
CA ILE A 80 1.73 12.82 3.68
C ILE A 80 0.40 12.09 3.60
N ILE A 81 0.21 11.27 2.57
CA ILE A 81 -0.93 10.38 2.40
C ILE A 81 -0.42 8.94 2.44
N TYR A 82 -0.84 8.16 3.42
CA TYR A 82 -0.40 6.77 3.54
C TYR A 82 -1.53 5.80 3.20
N LEU A 83 -1.50 5.25 1.98
CA LEU A 83 -2.55 4.38 1.45
C LEU A 83 -2.52 2.97 2.06
N SER A 84 -1.34 2.48 2.41
CA SER A 84 -1.14 1.12 2.95
C SER A 84 -0.98 1.13 4.47
N ILE A 85 -1.66 2.04 5.17
CA ILE A 85 -1.53 2.21 6.64
C ILE A 85 -1.93 0.95 7.41
N ASP A 86 -2.82 0.11 6.86
CA ASP A 86 -3.22 -1.17 7.44
C ASP A 86 -2.05 -2.14 7.65
N HIS A 87 -1.00 -2.00 6.85
CA HIS A 87 0.22 -2.81 6.91
C HIS A 87 1.37 -2.16 7.68
N VAL A 88 1.13 -1.08 8.38
CA VAL A 88 2.00 -0.23 9.21
C VAL A 88 3.51 -0.34 8.90
N GLY A 89 4.19 0.78 8.69
CA GLY A 89 5.65 0.82 8.71
C GLY A 89 6.35 1.66 7.65
N CYS A 90 5.79 1.88 6.46
CA CYS A 90 6.48 2.56 5.36
C CYS A 90 7.03 3.96 5.74
N ILE A 91 6.31 4.69 6.58
CA ILE A 91 6.67 6.04 7.03
C ILE A 91 6.72 6.03 8.57
N GLU A 92 7.87 6.34 9.14
CA GLU A 92 8.14 6.22 10.58
C GLU A 92 7.18 7.06 11.45
N THR A 93 6.80 8.23 10.97
CA THR A 93 5.90 9.16 11.68
C THR A 93 4.42 8.82 11.49
N SER A 94 4.09 7.78 10.71
CA SER A 94 2.71 7.43 10.40
C SER A 94 2.04 6.64 11.52
N ARG A 95 0.78 6.97 11.79
CA ARG A 95 -0.11 6.23 12.69
C ARG A 95 -1.54 6.22 12.12
N PRO A 96 -2.31 5.15 12.33
CA PRO A 96 -3.68 5.08 11.87
C PRO A 96 -4.55 6.21 12.42
N THR A 97 -5.42 6.74 11.56
CA THR A 97 -6.44 7.73 11.89
C THR A 97 -7.83 7.19 11.56
N THR A 98 -8.87 7.97 11.77
CA THR A 98 -10.26 7.56 11.47
C THR A 98 -10.90 8.53 10.48
N HIS A 99 -12.01 8.11 9.84
CA HIS A 99 -12.76 9.03 8.95
C HIS A 99 -13.32 10.26 9.68
N SER A 100 -13.59 10.18 10.99
CA SER A 100 -14.05 11.31 11.79
C SER A 100 -12.89 12.23 12.22
N ASN A 101 -11.67 11.72 12.38
CA ASN A 101 -10.44 12.45 12.68
C ASN A 101 -9.35 12.04 11.69
N PRO A 102 -9.42 12.49 10.42
CA PRO A 102 -8.63 11.90 9.34
C PRO A 102 -7.17 12.33 9.31
N THR A 103 -6.82 13.44 9.96
CA THR A 103 -5.49 14.05 9.86
C THR A 103 -4.89 14.39 11.21
N TYR A 104 -3.57 14.49 11.24
CA TYR A 104 -2.80 15.04 12.38
C TYR A 104 -1.54 15.71 11.85
N LEU A 105 -0.94 16.55 12.69
CA LEU A 105 0.36 17.19 12.42
C LEU A 105 1.45 16.42 13.18
N GLU A 106 2.51 16.05 12.46
CA GLU A 106 3.74 15.51 13.03
C GLU A 106 4.93 16.13 12.30
N GLU A 107 5.94 16.60 13.01
CA GLU A 107 7.09 17.35 12.47
C GLU A 107 6.69 18.59 11.62
N GLY A 108 5.49 19.12 11.83
CA GLY A 108 4.93 20.23 11.05
C GLY A 108 4.36 19.85 9.68
N ILE A 109 4.26 18.56 9.40
CA ILE A 109 3.72 17.98 8.17
C ILE A 109 2.34 17.39 8.45
N LEU A 110 1.39 17.64 7.56
CA LEU A 110 0.03 17.09 7.67
C LEU A 110 0.01 15.64 7.22
N HIS A 111 -0.43 14.73 8.10
CA HIS A 111 -0.56 13.31 7.80
C HIS A 111 -2.04 12.94 7.61
N TYR A 112 -2.34 12.22 6.54
CA TYR A 112 -3.61 11.57 6.28
C TYR A 112 -3.37 10.06 6.19
N CYS A 113 -3.80 9.31 7.21
CA CYS A 113 -3.48 7.90 7.39
C CYS A 113 -4.73 7.08 7.76
N VAL A 114 -5.83 7.29 7.02
CA VAL A 114 -7.11 6.62 7.29
C VAL A 114 -7.10 5.21 6.70
N PRO A 115 -7.21 4.15 7.52
CA PRO A 115 -7.45 2.80 7.03
C PRO A 115 -8.73 2.74 6.22
N ASN A 116 -8.79 1.86 5.21
CA ASN A 116 -9.98 1.71 4.36
C ASN A 116 -10.48 3.07 3.81
N MET A 117 -9.57 3.86 3.25
CA MET A 117 -9.88 5.15 2.62
C MET A 117 -11.02 5.05 1.60
N THR A 118 -11.13 3.92 0.91
CA THR A 118 -12.20 3.65 -0.06
C THR A 118 -13.60 3.57 0.55
N GLY A 119 -13.71 3.46 1.88
CA GLY A 119 -14.97 3.44 2.60
C GLY A 119 -15.82 4.69 2.42
N VAL A 120 -15.22 5.85 2.12
CA VAL A 120 -15.95 7.09 1.78
C VAL A 120 -16.70 6.99 0.44
N LEU A 121 -16.29 6.07 -0.44
CA LEU A 121 -16.95 5.75 -1.71
C LEU A 121 -17.56 4.34 -1.65
N GLY A 122 -18.22 4.01 -0.54
CA GLY A 122 -18.66 2.66 -0.17
C GLY A 122 -19.39 1.91 -1.29
N ARG A 123 -20.30 2.54 -2.02
CA ARG A 123 -21.02 1.89 -3.13
C ARG A 123 -20.06 1.40 -4.22
N THR A 124 -19.18 2.27 -4.72
CA THR A 124 -18.23 1.94 -5.78
C THR A 124 -17.22 0.89 -5.31
N ALA A 125 -16.68 1.07 -4.12
CA ALA A 125 -15.71 0.14 -3.53
C ALA A 125 -16.33 -1.26 -3.33
N THR A 126 -17.56 -1.34 -2.81
CA THR A 126 -18.27 -2.60 -2.59
C THR A 126 -18.53 -3.33 -3.91
N HIS A 127 -18.99 -2.64 -4.94
CA HIS A 127 -19.20 -3.27 -6.24
C HIS A 127 -17.89 -3.79 -6.85
N ALA A 128 -16.83 -3.00 -6.79
CA ALA A 128 -15.52 -3.41 -7.31
C ALA A 128 -14.98 -4.64 -6.56
N MET A 129 -15.05 -4.64 -5.23
CA MET A 129 -14.63 -5.75 -4.40
C MET A 129 -15.48 -6.99 -4.63
N ASN A 130 -16.80 -6.85 -4.67
CA ASN A 130 -17.70 -7.97 -4.93
C ASN A 130 -17.41 -8.62 -6.29
N ASN A 131 -17.25 -7.82 -7.34
CA ASN A 131 -16.92 -8.35 -8.67
C ASN A 131 -15.57 -9.11 -8.69
N ALA A 132 -14.59 -8.67 -7.93
CA ALA A 132 -13.30 -9.34 -7.81
C ALA A 132 -13.37 -10.63 -6.97
N CYS A 133 -14.17 -10.64 -5.89
CA CYS A 133 -14.30 -11.78 -4.97
C CYS A 133 -15.27 -12.86 -5.48
N TRP A 134 -16.31 -12.45 -6.22
CA TRP A 134 -17.40 -13.33 -6.64
C TRP A 134 -16.98 -14.61 -7.36
N PRO A 135 -16.00 -14.60 -8.29
CA PRO A 135 -15.52 -15.83 -8.93
C PRO A 135 -15.03 -16.89 -7.92
N TYR A 136 -14.34 -16.46 -6.87
CA TYR A 136 -13.82 -17.34 -5.82
C TYR A 136 -14.93 -17.88 -4.93
N VAL A 137 -15.86 -17.01 -4.51
CA VAL A 137 -17.04 -17.41 -3.72
C VAL A 137 -17.88 -18.43 -4.48
N ARG A 138 -18.11 -18.19 -5.77
CA ARG A 138 -18.85 -19.11 -6.64
C ARG A 138 -18.15 -20.44 -6.82
N LEU A 139 -16.82 -20.45 -6.96
CA LEU A 139 -16.04 -21.67 -7.07
C LEU A 139 -16.17 -22.51 -5.80
N ILE A 140 -15.94 -21.92 -4.63
CA ILE A 140 -16.06 -22.62 -3.34
C ILE A 140 -17.49 -23.19 -3.15
N ALA A 141 -18.52 -22.40 -3.48
CA ALA A 141 -19.89 -22.84 -3.37
C ALA A 141 -20.27 -24.00 -4.32
N ALA A 142 -19.62 -24.04 -5.49
CA ALA A 142 -19.90 -25.06 -6.50
C ALA A 142 -19.19 -26.41 -6.24
N VAL A 143 -17.95 -26.38 -5.76
CA VAL A 143 -17.14 -27.62 -5.67
C VAL A 143 -16.66 -27.93 -4.24
N GLY A 144 -16.97 -27.09 -3.27
CA GLY A 144 -16.46 -27.18 -1.89
C GLY A 144 -15.06 -26.58 -1.74
N LEU A 145 -14.66 -26.32 -0.48
CA LEU A 145 -13.41 -25.62 -0.17
C LEU A 145 -12.18 -26.42 -0.63
N GLU A 146 -12.10 -27.71 -0.28
CA GLU A 146 -10.93 -28.55 -0.58
C GLU A 146 -10.62 -28.56 -2.08
N LYS A 147 -11.63 -28.89 -2.89
CA LYS A 147 -11.46 -28.95 -4.34
C LYS A 147 -11.20 -27.57 -4.96
N ALA A 148 -11.74 -26.51 -4.37
CA ALA A 148 -11.47 -25.14 -4.81
C ALA A 148 -10.01 -24.74 -4.54
N LEU A 149 -9.43 -25.14 -3.40
CA LEU A 149 -8.02 -24.94 -3.08
C LEU A 149 -7.10 -25.69 -4.04
N GLU A 150 -7.38 -26.96 -4.32
CA GLU A 150 -6.61 -27.78 -5.26
C GLU A 150 -6.58 -27.18 -6.68
N THR A 151 -7.69 -26.60 -7.11
CA THR A 151 -7.86 -26.14 -8.50
C THR A 151 -7.51 -24.66 -8.71
N ASN A 152 -7.39 -23.89 -7.64
CA ASN A 152 -7.15 -22.45 -7.74
C ASN A 152 -5.99 -21.98 -6.84
N PRO A 153 -4.77 -21.81 -7.40
CA PRO A 153 -3.60 -21.37 -6.65
C PRO A 153 -3.74 -20.01 -5.96
N SER A 154 -4.69 -19.18 -6.39
CA SER A 154 -4.94 -17.88 -5.73
C SER A 154 -5.69 -18.05 -4.41
N LEU A 155 -6.60 -19.03 -4.33
CA LEU A 155 -7.27 -19.39 -3.07
C LEU A 155 -6.29 -20.03 -2.09
N GLU A 156 -5.44 -20.94 -2.58
CA GLU A 156 -4.39 -21.57 -1.76
C GLU A 156 -3.47 -20.51 -1.12
N ARG A 157 -2.97 -19.56 -1.90
CA ARG A 157 -2.14 -18.46 -1.38
C ARG A 157 -2.86 -17.54 -0.40
N GLY A 158 -4.18 -17.48 -0.46
CA GLY A 158 -5.01 -16.67 0.45
C GLY A 158 -5.42 -17.44 1.72
N LEU A 159 -5.04 -18.69 1.87
CA LEU A 159 -5.42 -19.50 3.01
C LEU A 159 -4.53 -19.22 4.21
N TYR A 160 -5.07 -18.61 5.25
CA TYR A 160 -4.33 -18.25 6.46
C TYR A 160 -4.48 -19.31 7.55
N THR A 161 -5.70 -19.80 7.74
CA THR A 161 -6.01 -20.84 8.73
C THR A 161 -6.89 -21.92 8.09
N HIS A 162 -6.69 -23.18 8.48
CA HIS A 162 -7.48 -24.31 8.00
C HIS A 162 -7.63 -25.34 9.09
N GLN A 163 -8.84 -25.81 9.34
CA GLN A 163 -9.17 -26.84 10.37
C GLN A 163 -8.56 -26.58 11.76
N GLY A 164 -8.49 -25.28 12.16
CA GLY A 164 -7.92 -24.88 13.45
C GLY A 164 -6.42 -24.67 13.45
N GLU A 165 -5.73 -24.96 12.36
CA GLU A 165 -4.28 -24.79 12.24
C GLU A 165 -3.94 -23.53 11.42
N ILE A 166 -2.78 -22.91 11.73
CA ILE A 166 -2.21 -21.82 10.95
C ILE A 166 -1.39 -22.41 9.82
N VAL A 167 -1.86 -22.22 8.58
CA VAL A 167 -1.21 -22.79 7.39
C VAL A 167 -0.37 -21.77 6.63
N HIS A 168 -0.69 -20.46 6.74
CA HIS A 168 0.05 -19.41 6.04
C HIS A 168 1.42 -19.18 6.68
N PRO A 169 2.55 -19.32 5.94
CA PRO A 169 3.90 -19.21 6.50
C PRO A 169 4.14 -17.90 7.24
N TYR A 170 3.77 -16.77 6.64
CA TYR A 170 3.95 -15.46 7.26
C TYR A 170 3.23 -15.32 8.62
N LEU A 171 1.98 -15.79 8.72
CA LEU A 171 1.24 -15.71 9.97
C LEU A 171 1.90 -16.56 11.05
N ARG A 172 2.41 -17.74 10.68
CA ARG A 172 3.17 -18.61 11.56
C ARG A 172 4.43 -17.92 12.08
N ASP A 173 5.26 -17.39 11.16
CA ASP A 173 6.51 -16.72 11.49
C ASP A 173 6.30 -15.47 12.34
N SER A 174 5.22 -14.71 12.07
CA SER A 174 4.84 -13.53 12.85
C SER A 174 4.45 -13.87 14.29
N LEU A 175 3.72 -14.97 14.50
CA LEU A 175 3.32 -15.41 15.85
C LEU A 175 4.48 -16.05 16.62
N GLU A 176 5.42 -16.66 15.94
CA GLU A 176 6.64 -17.22 16.55
C GLU A 176 7.72 -16.17 16.82
N GLY A 177 7.46 -14.89 16.53
CA GLY A 177 8.40 -13.78 16.77
C GLY A 177 9.65 -13.81 15.89
N ARG A 178 9.56 -14.44 14.69
CA ARG A 178 10.66 -14.56 13.72
C ARG A 178 10.70 -13.42 12.70
N ILE A 179 9.73 -12.48 12.79
CA ILE A 179 9.62 -11.29 11.93
C ILE A 179 9.39 -10.05 12.80
#